data_cbb0e6336baeae6042ffde78f171389d
#
_entry.id   cbb0e6336baeae6042ffde78f171389d
#
_cell.length_a   1.000
_cell.length_b   1.000
_cell.length_c   1.000
_cell.angle_alpha   90.00
_cell.angle_beta   90.00
_cell.angle_gamma   90.00
#
_symmetry.space_group_name_H-M   'P 1'
#
loop_
_entity.id
_entity.type
_entity.pdbx_description
1 polymer ?
#
loop_
_entity_poly.entity_id
_entity_poly.type
_entity_poly.pdbx_seq_one_letter_code
_entity_poly.pdbx_strand_id
1 'polypeptide(L)'
;MTLQDWYEYDEVLRLRQLTLKREESDLAQDLERLDRERNVHIRELKRLYNEDHSRFNQNNVLNERYLLLTLIGKGGFSEVHRAFDLREQRYVACKIHQLNKEWKDEKKVNYIKHALREYNIHKHLEHKRKTKFMIE
;
A
#
# COMPACT_ATOMS: atom_id res chain seq x y z
N MET A 1 -7.62 -44.63 -45.70
CA MET A 1 -8.13 -43.30 -45.31
C MET A 1 -8.80 -42.69 -46.51
N THR A 2 -10.08 -42.37 -46.42
CA THR A 2 -10.83 -41.70 -47.49
C THR A 2 -10.59 -40.20 -47.42
N LEU A 3 -10.95 -39.45 -48.48
CA LEU A 3 -10.87 -38.00 -48.49
C LEU A 3 -11.77 -37.37 -47.37
N GLN A 4 -12.93 -37.99 -47.13
CA GLN A 4 -13.85 -37.57 -46.11
C GLN A 4 -13.25 -37.80 -44.72
N ASP A 5 -12.59 -38.88 -44.43
CA ASP A 5 -11.90 -39.14 -43.16
C ASP A 5 -10.84 -38.08 -42.90
N TRP A 6 -10.14 -37.68 -43.97
CA TRP A 6 -9.12 -36.63 -43.89
C TRP A 6 -9.73 -35.27 -43.52
N TYR A 7 -10.86 -34.88 -44.12
CA TYR A 7 -11.56 -33.65 -43.76
C TYR A 7 -12.11 -33.68 -42.35
N GLU A 8 -12.65 -34.78 -41.89
CA GLU A 8 -13.12 -34.93 -40.54
C GLU A 8 -11.99 -34.78 -39.49
N TYR A 9 -10.86 -35.40 -39.81
CA TYR A 9 -9.68 -35.34 -38.94
C TYR A 9 -9.10 -33.92 -38.89
N ASP A 10 -9.01 -33.27 -40.03
CA ASP A 10 -8.55 -31.88 -40.11
C ASP A 10 -9.45 -30.92 -39.33
N GLU A 11 -10.75 -31.09 -39.44
CA GLU A 11 -11.72 -30.29 -38.69
C GLU A 11 -11.60 -30.51 -37.18
N VAL A 12 -11.42 -31.75 -36.73
CA VAL A 12 -11.18 -32.05 -35.31
C VAL A 12 -9.91 -31.36 -34.79
N LEU A 13 -8.83 -31.40 -35.59
CA LEU A 13 -7.57 -30.74 -35.22
C LEU A 13 -7.74 -29.21 -35.14
N ARG A 14 -8.47 -28.64 -36.08
CA ARG A 14 -8.77 -27.22 -36.10
C ARG A 14 -9.54 -26.77 -34.85
N LEU A 15 -10.56 -27.50 -34.48
CA LEU A 15 -11.36 -27.22 -33.28
C LEU A 15 -10.55 -27.41 -32.02
N ARG A 16 -9.67 -28.40 -31.96
CA ARG A 16 -8.76 -28.58 -30.81
C ARG A 16 -7.79 -27.41 -30.67
N GLN A 17 -7.25 -26.90 -31.78
CA GLN A 17 -6.39 -25.71 -31.74
C GLN A 17 -7.14 -24.49 -31.19
N LEU A 18 -8.37 -24.27 -31.61
CA LEU A 18 -9.19 -23.15 -31.11
C LEU A 18 -9.46 -23.30 -29.62
N THR A 19 -9.77 -24.49 -29.15
CA THR A 19 -10.00 -24.78 -27.72
C THR A 19 -8.72 -24.51 -26.91
N LEU A 20 -7.57 -24.99 -27.39
CA LEU A 20 -6.28 -24.78 -26.72
C LEU A 20 -5.91 -23.30 -26.63
N LYS A 21 -6.15 -22.54 -27.71
CA LYS A 21 -5.90 -21.08 -27.68
C LYS A 21 -6.79 -20.37 -26.67
N ARG A 22 -8.05 -20.80 -26.54
CA ARG A 22 -8.99 -20.25 -25.55
C ARG A 22 -8.52 -20.58 -24.13
N GLU A 23 -8.14 -21.82 -23.87
CA GLU A 23 -7.62 -22.25 -22.57
C GLU A 23 -6.33 -21.49 -22.21
N GLU A 24 -5.43 -21.30 -23.17
CA GLU A 24 -4.20 -20.52 -22.97
C GLU A 24 -4.52 -19.09 -22.56
N SER A 25 -5.47 -18.45 -23.24
CA SER A 25 -5.91 -17.09 -22.91
C SER A 25 -6.54 -17.03 -21.51
N ASP A 26 -7.40 -17.97 -21.17
CA ASP A 26 -8.05 -18.04 -19.87
C ASP A 26 -7.02 -18.23 -18.74
N LEU A 27 -6.02 -19.10 -18.97
CA LEU A 27 -4.93 -19.32 -18.01
C LEU A 27 -4.07 -18.07 -17.82
N ALA A 28 -3.80 -17.33 -18.89
CA ALA A 28 -3.05 -16.07 -18.80
C ALA A 28 -3.80 -15.04 -17.95
N GLN A 29 -5.12 -14.92 -18.12
CA GLN A 29 -5.97 -14.05 -17.30
C GLN A 29 -6.00 -14.47 -15.84
N ASP A 30 -6.14 -15.78 -15.59
CA ASP A 30 -6.12 -16.34 -14.23
C ASP A 30 -4.79 -16.08 -13.54
N LEU A 31 -3.68 -16.21 -14.26
CA LEU A 31 -2.34 -15.94 -13.74
C LEU A 31 -2.19 -14.47 -13.32
N GLU A 32 -2.64 -13.54 -14.16
CA GLU A 32 -2.64 -12.11 -13.82
C GLU A 32 -3.49 -11.80 -12.60
N ARG A 33 -4.68 -12.39 -12.53
CA ARG A 33 -5.59 -12.21 -11.39
C ARG A 33 -4.95 -12.71 -10.09
N LEU A 34 -4.39 -13.92 -10.11
CA LEU A 34 -3.72 -14.51 -8.94
C LEU A 34 -2.50 -13.71 -8.51
N ASP A 35 -1.76 -13.16 -9.46
CA ASP A 35 -0.60 -12.30 -9.18
C ASP A 35 -1.02 -11.01 -8.47
N ARG A 36 -2.09 -10.38 -8.92
CA ARG A 36 -2.67 -9.21 -8.25
C ARG A 36 -3.15 -9.52 -6.84
N GLU A 37 -3.87 -10.63 -6.67
CA GLU A 37 -4.37 -11.09 -5.37
C GLU A 37 -3.22 -11.36 -4.41
N ARG A 38 -2.17 -12.03 -4.88
CA ARG A 38 -0.95 -12.27 -4.08
C ARG A 38 -0.32 -10.97 -3.61
N ASN A 39 -0.17 -9.99 -4.50
CA ASN A 39 0.45 -8.71 -4.16
C ASN A 39 -0.36 -7.93 -3.12
N VAL A 40 -1.68 -7.93 -3.25
CA VAL A 40 -2.58 -7.33 -2.24
C VAL A 40 -2.42 -8.03 -0.90
N HIS A 41 -2.36 -9.35 -0.91
CA HIS A 41 -2.22 -10.15 0.31
C HIS A 41 -0.87 -9.91 1.02
N ILE A 42 0.22 -9.84 0.26
CA ILE A 42 1.56 -9.53 0.79
C ILE A 42 1.58 -8.15 1.43
N ARG A 43 0.98 -7.14 0.79
CA ARG A 43 0.89 -5.78 1.36
C ARG A 43 0.12 -5.78 2.67
N GLU A 44 -0.99 -6.50 2.72
CA GLU A 44 -1.81 -6.58 3.94
C GLU A 44 -1.08 -7.28 5.08
N LEU A 45 -0.39 -8.39 4.80
CA LEU A 45 0.45 -9.07 5.79
C LEU A 45 1.56 -8.16 6.32
N LYS A 46 2.20 -7.41 5.43
CA LYS A 46 3.24 -6.45 5.81
C LYS A 46 2.68 -5.32 6.67
N ARG A 47 1.50 -4.82 6.32
CA ARG A 47 0.80 -3.80 7.11
C ARG A 47 0.49 -4.30 8.51
N LEU A 48 -0.09 -5.49 8.63
CA LEU A 48 -0.41 -6.11 9.93
C LEU A 48 0.85 -6.34 10.77
N TYR A 49 1.91 -6.84 10.16
CA TYR A 49 3.20 -7.03 10.85
C TYR A 49 3.73 -5.69 11.39
N ASN A 50 3.72 -4.64 10.58
CA ASN A 50 4.18 -3.31 10.98
C ASN A 50 3.30 -2.71 12.07
N GLU A 51 1.99 -2.92 12.02
CA GLU A 51 1.05 -2.46 13.02
C GLU A 51 1.31 -3.14 14.38
N ASP A 52 1.52 -4.46 14.39
CA ASP A 52 1.82 -5.21 15.62
C ASP A 52 3.13 -4.77 16.27
N HIS A 53 4.10 -4.33 15.47
CA HIS A 53 5.41 -3.88 15.95
C HIS A 53 5.52 -2.37 16.14
N SER A 54 4.44 -1.62 15.91
CA SER A 54 4.40 -0.18 16.12
C SER A 54 4.28 0.17 17.60
N ARG A 55 4.95 1.24 18.02
CA ARG A 55 4.76 1.84 19.36
C ARG A 55 3.35 2.38 19.57
N PHE A 56 2.60 2.62 18.51
CA PHE A 56 1.32 3.30 18.52
C PHE A 56 0.15 2.37 18.19
N ASN A 57 0.31 1.06 18.42
CA ASN A 57 -0.68 0.05 18.02
C ASN A 57 -1.90 -0.07 18.94
N GLN A 58 -1.99 0.73 20.02
CA GLN A 58 -3.05 0.65 21.01
C GLN A 58 -3.99 1.86 20.99
N ASN A 59 -4.31 2.37 19.83
CA ASN A 59 -5.20 3.53 19.67
C ASN A 59 -4.79 4.72 20.53
N ASN A 60 -3.52 5.07 20.54
CA ASN A 60 -2.98 6.17 21.32
C ASN A 60 -3.54 7.51 20.84
N VAL A 61 -3.76 8.43 21.77
CA VAL A 61 -4.10 9.81 21.46
C VAL A 61 -2.81 10.64 21.46
N LEU A 62 -2.45 11.22 20.31
CA LEU A 62 -1.29 12.09 20.18
C LEU A 62 -1.70 13.55 20.39
N ASN A 63 -0.90 14.25 21.18
CA ASN A 63 -1.06 15.68 21.44
C ASN A 63 -2.48 16.06 21.91
N GLU A 64 -3.13 15.15 22.63
CA GLU A 64 -4.50 15.30 23.13
C GLU A 64 -5.53 15.64 22.03
N ARG A 65 -5.17 15.38 20.77
CA ARG A 65 -6.00 15.77 19.62
C ARG A 65 -6.23 14.66 18.62
N TYR A 66 -5.22 13.84 18.31
CA TYR A 66 -5.30 12.84 17.23
C TYR A 66 -5.40 11.44 17.81
N LEU A 67 -6.55 10.80 17.65
CA LEU A 67 -6.72 9.39 17.98
C LEU A 67 -6.14 8.56 16.83
N LEU A 68 -5.05 7.85 17.09
CA LEU A 68 -4.40 6.98 16.11
C LEU A 68 -5.21 5.71 15.90
N LEU A 69 -5.46 5.39 14.65
CA LEU A 69 -6.18 4.19 14.22
C LEU A 69 -5.25 3.26 13.45
N THR A 70 -5.66 2.81 12.29
CA THR A 70 -4.92 1.85 11.46
C THR A 70 -3.60 2.43 10.94
N LEU A 71 -2.53 1.63 11.00
CA LEU A 71 -1.26 1.96 10.37
C LEU A 71 -1.42 1.83 8.85
N ILE A 72 -1.14 2.91 8.12
CA ILE A 72 -1.23 2.96 6.67
C ILE A 72 0.13 2.62 6.03
N GLY A 73 1.20 3.13 6.59
CA GLY A 73 2.55 2.92 6.06
C GLY A 73 3.64 3.16 7.09
N LYS A 74 4.80 2.59 6.83
CA LYS A 74 5.97 2.70 7.70
C LYS A 74 7.23 2.95 6.87
N GLY A 75 7.97 4.01 7.20
CA GLY A 75 9.30 4.31 6.66
C GLY A 75 10.40 3.94 7.66
N GLY A 76 11.63 4.38 7.38
CA GLY A 76 12.77 4.14 8.28
C GLY A 76 12.60 4.77 9.65
N PHE A 77 12.18 6.02 9.71
CA PHE A 77 12.01 6.79 10.95
C PHE A 77 10.62 7.44 11.04
N SER A 78 9.67 6.98 10.23
CA SER A 78 8.32 7.55 10.22
C SER A 78 7.26 6.49 10.10
N GLU A 79 6.09 6.77 10.64
CA GLU A 79 4.89 5.98 10.47
C GLU A 79 3.74 6.88 10.06
N VAL A 80 2.85 6.37 9.20
CA VAL A 80 1.63 7.07 8.82
C VAL A 80 0.44 6.27 9.34
N HIS A 81 -0.37 6.89 10.16
CA HIS A 81 -1.59 6.31 10.69
C HIS A 81 -2.81 7.04 10.16
N ARG A 82 -3.88 6.29 9.91
CA ARG A 82 -5.20 6.87 9.85
C ARG A 82 -5.54 7.34 11.25
N ALA A 83 -5.97 8.58 11.39
CA ALA A 83 -6.28 9.15 12.69
C ALA A 83 -7.61 9.90 12.64
N PHE A 84 -8.20 10.10 13.80
CA PHE A 84 -9.37 10.95 13.95
C PHE A 84 -8.99 12.23 14.70
N ASP A 85 -9.21 13.36 14.07
CA ASP A 85 -8.97 14.67 14.67
C ASP A 85 -10.12 15.03 15.58
N LEU A 86 -9.87 15.00 16.89
CA LEU A 86 -10.90 15.27 17.91
C LEU A 86 -11.39 16.73 17.93
N ARG A 87 -10.59 17.66 17.41
CA ARG A 87 -10.98 19.07 17.34
C ARG A 87 -11.84 19.36 16.11
N GLU A 88 -11.36 18.93 14.94
CA GLU A 88 -12.06 19.19 13.67
C GLU A 88 -13.11 18.13 13.34
N GLN A 89 -13.21 17.07 14.15
CA GLN A 89 -14.20 15.99 14.02
C GLN A 89 -14.17 15.34 12.62
N ARG A 90 -12.98 14.96 12.16
CA ARG A 90 -12.79 14.32 10.86
C ARG A 90 -11.60 13.37 10.86
N TYR A 91 -11.58 12.47 9.88
CA TYR A 91 -10.43 11.60 9.66
C TYR A 91 -9.32 12.34 8.93
N VAL A 92 -8.09 12.06 9.35
CA VAL A 92 -6.87 12.62 8.78
C VAL A 92 -5.81 11.52 8.66
N ALA A 93 -4.79 11.76 7.82
CA ALA A 93 -3.58 10.96 7.83
C ALA A 93 -2.56 11.65 8.76
N CYS A 94 -2.06 10.92 9.72
CA CYS A 94 -1.10 11.43 10.69
C CYS A 94 0.27 10.79 10.43
N LYS A 95 1.23 11.58 9.99
CA LYS A 95 2.61 11.11 9.79
C LYS A 95 3.45 11.49 10.99
N ILE A 96 3.99 10.47 11.66
CA ILE A 96 4.77 10.60 12.87
C ILE A 96 6.23 10.33 12.53
N HIS A 97 7.09 11.31 12.75
CA HIS A 97 8.53 11.18 12.62
C HIS A 97 9.14 10.92 14.00
N GLN A 98 9.94 9.86 14.09
CA GLN A 98 10.65 9.51 15.32
C GLN A 98 12.13 9.82 15.18
N LEU A 99 12.65 10.63 16.08
CA LEU A 99 14.07 10.92 16.14
C LEU A 99 14.75 9.96 17.11
N ASN A 100 15.87 9.39 16.69
CA ASN A 100 16.69 8.58 17.57
C ASN A 100 17.39 9.50 18.58
N LYS A 101 17.22 9.20 19.86
CA LYS A 101 17.86 9.97 20.96
C LYS A 101 19.38 9.96 20.89
N GLU A 102 19.97 8.92 20.28
CA GLU A 102 21.42 8.77 20.13
C GLU A 102 22.02 9.60 19.00
N TRP A 103 21.17 10.19 18.13
CA TRP A 103 21.67 11.02 17.04
C TRP A 103 22.26 12.34 17.59
N LYS A 104 23.32 12.79 16.95
CA LYS A 104 23.87 14.12 17.19
C LYS A 104 22.84 15.20 16.83
N ASP A 105 22.88 16.33 17.52
CA ASP A 105 21.94 17.43 17.32
C ASP A 105 21.90 17.92 15.87
N GLU A 106 23.05 17.98 15.20
CA GLU A 106 23.14 18.35 13.78
C GLU A 106 22.32 17.41 12.88
N LYS A 107 22.39 16.10 13.11
CA LYS A 107 21.62 15.10 12.36
C LYS A 107 20.12 15.26 12.62
N LYS A 108 19.72 15.51 13.87
CA LYS A 108 18.33 15.77 14.24
C LYS A 108 17.77 16.99 13.52
N VAL A 109 18.53 18.09 13.53
CA VAL A 109 18.15 19.33 12.86
C VAL A 109 18.00 19.13 11.35
N ASN A 110 18.93 18.42 10.71
CA ASN A 110 18.83 18.11 9.29
C ASN A 110 17.60 17.25 8.95
N TYR A 111 17.32 16.26 9.75
CA TYR A 111 16.13 15.43 9.58
C TYR A 111 14.85 16.25 9.70
N ILE A 112 14.74 17.10 10.70
CA ILE A 112 13.59 17.99 10.91
C ILE A 112 13.41 18.93 9.72
N LYS A 113 14.48 19.50 9.19
CA LYS A 113 14.42 20.36 7.99
C LYS A 113 13.85 19.62 6.78
N HIS A 114 14.28 18.37 6.56
CA HIS A 114 13.76 17.56 5.46
C HIS A 114 12.28 17.22 5.67
N ALA A 115 11.88 16.88 6.87
CA ALA A 115 10.49 16.58 7.20
C ALA A 115 9.57 17.79 7.01
N LEU A 116 10.01 18.96 7.44
CA LEU A 116 9.27 20.22 7.25
C LEU A 116 9.17 20.62 5.78
N ARG A 117 10.23 20.40 5.00
CA ARG A 117 10.21 20.62 3.55
C ARG A 117 9.19 19.73 2.86
N GLU A 118 9.18 18.45 3.19
CA GLU A 118 8.18 17.49 2.69
C GLU A 118 6.76 17.94 3.04
N TYR A 119 6.53 18.34 4.27
CA TYR A 119 5.24 18.86 4.72
C TYR A 119 4.80 20.10 3.91
N ASN A 120 5.68 21.05 3.70
CA ASN A 120 5.37 22.27 2.95
C ASN A 120 5.02 21.96 1.49
N ILE A 121 5.72 21.04 0.86
CA ILE A 121 5.43 20.58 -0.50
C ILE A 121 4.03 19.94 -0.56
N HIS A 122 3.73 19.00 0.33
CA HIS A 122 2.43 18.35 0.39
C HIS A 122 1.28 19.31 0.69
N LYS A 123 1.51 20.28 1.56
CA LYS A 123 0.52 21.29 1.90
C LYS A 123 0.13 22.15 0.69
N HIS A 124 1.07 22.44 -0.19
CA HIS A 124 0.81 23.22 -1.41
C HIS A 124 0.15 22.40 -2.52
N LEU A 125 0.41 21.08 -2.59
CA LEU A 125 -0.12 20.20 -3.62
C LEU A 125 -1.52 19.65 -3.32
N GLU A 126 -1.90 19.55 -2.06
CA GLU A 126 -3.14 18.87 -1.64
C GLU A 126 -4.03 19.77 -0.78
N HIS A 127 -4.80 20.65 -1.39
CA HIS A 127 -5.82 21.45 -0.67
C HIS A 127 -6.94 20.61 -0.05
N LYS A 128 -7.09 19.33 -0.42
CA LYS A 128 -8.22 18.46 -0.02
C LYS A 128 -7.84 17.32 0.91
N ARG A 129 -6.57 16.92 0.98
CA ARG A 129 -6.12 15.84 1.87
C ARG A 129 -5.45 16.41 3.09
N LYS A 130 -6.01 16.09 4.23
CA LYS A 130 -5.54 16.63 5.51
C LYS A 130 -4.54 15.67 6.13
N THR A 131 -3.28 15.86 5.79
CA THR A 131 -2.16 15.15 6.40
C THR A 131 -1.61 16.01 7.53
N LYS A 132 -1.44 15.42 8.69
CA LYS A 132 -0.83 16.05 9.85
C LYS A 132 0.55 15.47 10.09
N PHE A 133 1.51 16.33 10.37
CA PHE A 133 2.88 15.95 10.66
C PHE A 133 3.15 16.14 12.14
N MET A 134 3.78 15.16 12.75
CA MET A 134 4.24 15.22 14.14
C MET A 134 5.67 14.72 14.22
N ILE A 135 6.46 15.37 15.06
CA ILE A 135 7.85 15.01 15.33
C ILE A 135 7.94 14.68 16.81
N GLU A 136 8.39 13.48 17.10
CA GLU A 136 8.66 13.01 18.47
C GLU A 136 10.15 12.85 18.73
#